data_822b046e28a630258bee728fd5f70279
#
_entry.id   822b046e28a630258bee728fd5f70279
#
_cell.length_a   1.000
_cell.length_b   1.000
_cell.length_c   1.000
_cell.angle_alpha   90.00
_cell.angle_beta   90.00
_cell.angle_gamma   90.00
#
_symmetry.space_group_name_H-M   'P 1'
#
loop_
_entity.id
_entity.type
_entity.pdbx_description
1 polymer ?
#
loop_
_entity_poly.entity_id
_entity_poly.type
_entity_poly.pdbx_seq_one_letter_code
_entity_poly.pdbx_strand_id
1 'polypeptide(L)'
;MDKSIVLNICGVKSLGGLKVVNSAINTISESEYQLIILHNNNLTEPIDTDSNIIKIETSLKRFFHPFLNIFLSRKDITTINNSDAILHFGNFGFKTKNKSYTLIQNLLPLEIKDFKNIILKYFINKSFKQSDYIVYQLDHVAEKINIRFKSKLMKIGIIDKGEKDLNTEIGVIGIMSKTRNKNSNFMEEVLKRVSVDSPEYKITKFISTENQKHSEKNLISLSEQYPKHNIYFHASFYETVGLPLYEASSAGLFIVAPDSEYMMYFDNSNSIKYKPEDIESATRCIKDALNSNKKTIQSLHYKEDWNLVLESI
;
A
#
# COMPACT_ATOMS: atom_id res chain seq x y z
N MET A 1 -5.23 -1.45 34.68
CA MET A 1 -4.25 -1.89 33.64
C MET A 1 -4.24 -0.78 32.63
N ASP A 2 -3.07 -0.37 32.19
CA ASP A 2 -2.96 0.65 31.16
C ASP A 2 -3.51 0.05 29.86
N LYS A 3 -4.31 0.82 29.11
CA LYS A 3 -4.85 0.39 27.82
C LYS A 3 -3.72 0.10 26.84
N SER A 4 -3.81 -0.99 26.08
CA SER A 4 -2.73 -1.37 25.17
C SER A 4 -3.24 -1.98 23.87
N ILE A 5 -2.52 -1.71 22.77
CA ILE A 5 -2.82 -2.24 21.44
C ILE A 5 -1.59 -2.94 20.87
N VAL A 6 -1.80 -4.12 20.30
CA VAL A 6 -0.77 -4.87 19.59
C VAL A 6 -0.84 -4.61 18.09
N LEU A 7 0.27 -4.21 17.46
CA LEU A 7 0.44 -4.21 16.01
C LEU A 7 1.22 -5.44 15.58
N ASN A 8 0.58 -6.38 14.92
CA ASN A 8 1.24 -7.51 14.29
C ASN A 8 1.66 -7.14 12.87
N ILE A 9 2.92 -6.81 12.69
CA ILE A 9 3.52 -6.40 11.42
C ILE A 9 4.40 -7.49 10.79
N CYS A 10 4.38 -8.71 11.31
CA CYS A 10 5.19 -9.83 10.79
C CYS A 10 5.00 -10.09 9.29
N GLY A 11 3.82 -9.76 8.74
CA GLY A 11 3.47 -9.92 7.33
C GLY A 11 3.94 -8.80 6.41
N VAL A 12 4.38 -7.68 6.96
CA VAL A 12 4.76 -6.47 6.20
C VAL A 12 6.18 -6.60 5.67
N LYS A 13 6.36 -6.34 4.38
CA LYS A 13 7.67 -6.43 3.70
C LYS A 13 7.92 -5.29 2.72
N SER A 14 6.89 -4.57 2.30
CA SER A 14 7.00 -3.50 1.31
C SER A 14 7.05 -2.13 1.97
N LEU A 15 7.73 -1.18 1.33
CA LEU A 15 7.75 0.22 1.76
C LEU A 15 6.34 0.81 1.89
N GLY A 16 5.45 0.50 0.93
CA GLY A 16 4.04 0.91 1.02
C GLY A 16 3.32 0.34 2.23
N GLY A 17 3.60 -0.94 2.57
CA GLY A 17 3.05 -1.55 3.78
C GLY A 17 3.57 -0.91 5.06
N LEU A 18 4.85 -0.52 5.10
CA LEU A 18 5.44 0.19 6.23
C LEU A 18 4.90 1.61 6.39
N LYS A 19 4.62 2.34 5.30
CA LYS A 19 3.95 3.63 5.37
C LYS A 19 2.60 3.54 6.09
N VAL A 20 1.81 2.51 5.77
CA VAL A 20 0.51 2.25 6.42
C VAL A 20 0.68 1.88 7.89
N VAL A 21 1.71 1.09 8.24
CA VAL A 21 2.05 0.78 9.64
C VAL A 21 2.44 2.05 10.40
N ASN A 22 3.30 2.90 9.83
CA ASN A 22 3.73 4.15 10.46
C ASN A 22 2.55 5.12 10.65
N SER A 23 1.62 5.18 9.70
CA SER A 23 0.36 5.94 9.84
C SER A 23 -0.44 5.46 11.06
N ALA A 24 -0.57 4.14 11.26
CA ALA A 24 -1.23 3.58 12.44
C ALA A 24 -0.48 3.88 13.73
N ILE A 25 0.85 3.73 13.73
CA ILE A 25 1.70 4.02 14.89
C ILE A 25 1.52 5.47 15.33
N ASN A 26 1.58 6.43 14.41
CA ASN A 26 1.43 7.85 14.70
C ASN A 26 0.07 8.12 15.39
N THR A 27 -1.04 7.62 14.83
CA THR A 27 -2.37 7.81 15.43
C THR A 27 -2.46 7.17 16.82
N ILE A 28 -1.95 5.94 16.99
CA ILE A 28 -2.00 5.25 18.29
C ILE A 28 -1.10 5.94 19.33
N SER A 29 0.07 6.45 18.93
CA SER A 29 1.00 7.16 19.84
C SER A 29 0.42 8.48 20.34
N GLU A 30 -0.51 9.09 19.62
CA GLU A 30 -1.26 10.28 20.04
C GLU A 30 -2.44 9.96 20.97
N SER A 31 -2.76 8.67 21.16
CA SER A 31 -3.87 8.18 21.99
C SER A 31 -3.41 7.78 23.41
N GLU A 32 -4.35 7.31 24.23
CA GLU A 32 -4.07 6.79 25.57
C GLU A 32 -3.53 5.35 25.60
N TYR A 33 -3.37 4.70 24.44
CA TYR A 33 -2.98 3.30 24.36
C TYR A 33 -1.46 3.13 24.35
N GLN A 34 -0.96 2.20 25.19
CA GLN A 34 0.40 1.69 25.08
C GLN A 34 0.55 0.83 23.83
N LEU A 35 1.60 1.06 23.06
CA LEU A 35 1.86 0.33 21.82
C LEU A 35 2.75 -0.89 22.06
N ILE A 36 2.31 -2.04 21.55
CA ILE A 36 3.07 -3.30 21.52
C ILE A 36 3.28 -3.70 20.07
N ILE A 37 4.51 -3.90 19.63
CA ILE A 37 4.83 -4.29 18.25
C ILE A 37 5.30 -5.73 18.19
N LEU A 38 4.56 -6.56 17.47
CA LEU A 38 4.94 -7.93 17.11
C LEU A 38 5.52 -7.93 15.70
N HIS A 39 6.82 -8.17 15.56
CA HIS A 39 7.52 -8.09 14.30
C HIS A 39 8.40 -9.32 14.01
N ASN A 40 8.86 -9.44 12.77
CA ASN A 40 9.79 -10.47 12.36
C ASN A 40 11.23 -9.93 12.48
N ASN A 41 12.18 -10.76 12.97
CA ASN A 41 13.60 -10.40 13.11
C ASN A 41 14.28 -9.95 11.80
N ASN A 42 13.66 -10.25 10.65
CA ASN A 42 14.15 -9.82 9.34
C ASN A 42 13.59 -8.47 8.88
N LEU A 43 12.98 -7.69 9.77
CA LEU A 43 12.54 -6.34 9.43
C LEU A 43 13.81 -5.48 9.24
N THR A 44 14.03 -5.02 8.01
CA THR A 44 15.25 -4.31 7.61
C THR A 44 15.17 -2.79 7.80
N GLU A 45 13.97 -2.25 8.03
CA GLU A 45 13.76 -0.83 8.22
C GLU A 45 13.41 -0.50 9.68
N PRO A 46 13.98 0.59 10.23
CA PRO A 46 13.62 1.04 11.57
C PRO A 46 12.14 1.46 11.56
N ILE A 47 11.40 0.89 12.49
CA ILE A 47 10.14 1.48 12.89
C ILE A 47 10.55 2.67 13.76
N ASP A 48 10.17 3.86 13.31
CA ASP A 48 10.42 5.09 14.07
C ASP A 48 9.54 5.02 15.32
N THR A 49 10.16 4.69 16.46
CA THR A 49 9.41 4.43 17.69
C THR A 49 10.13 5.01 18.88
N ASP A 50 9.39 5.75 19.67
CA ASP A 50 9.81 6.21 20.99
C ASP A 50 10.13 5.04 21.94
N SER A 51 10.90 5.32 22.98
CA SER A 51 11.46 4.36 23.94
C SER A 51 10.41 3.54 24.74
N ASN A 52 9.13 3.88 24.67
CA ASN A 52 8.05 3.26 25.46
C ASN A 52 7.33 2.09 24.77
N ILE A 53 7.87 1.58 23.67
CA ILE A 53 7.22 0.51 22.89
C ILE A 53 7.75 -0.86 23.27
N ILE A 54 6.82 -1.77 23.60
CA ILE A 54 7.15 -3.18 23.84
C ILE A 54 7.32 -3.89 22.51
N LYS A 55 8.48 -4.50 22.25
CA LYS A 55 8.75 -5.26 21.03
C LYS A 55 8.72 -6.75 21.32
N ILE A 56 7.97 -7.51 20.51
CA ILE A 56 7.93 -8.97 20.53
C ILE A 56 8.48 -9.46 19.19
N GLU A 57 9.55 -10.25 19.23
CA GLU A 57 10.22 -10.74 18.03
C GLU A 57 9.84 -12.18 17.69
N THR A 58 9.74 -12.49 16.39
CA THR A 58 9.54 -13.83 15.88
C THR A 58 10.37 -14.09 14.62
N SER A 59 10.82 -15.33 14.42
CA SER A 59 11.54 -15.78 13.22
C SER A 59 10.66 -16.56 12.23
N LEU A 60 9.35 -16.63 12.47
CA LEU A 60 8.45 -17.45 11.67
C LEU A 60 8.28 -16.95 10.24
N LYS A 61 8.30 -17.90 9.30
CA LYS A 61 8.00 -17.61 7.89
C LYS A 61 6.52 -17.24 7.72
N ARG A 62 6.23 -16.36 6.76
CA ARG A 62 4.91 -15.76 6.48
C ARG A 62 3.76 -16.78 6.39
N PHE A 63 3.99 -17.97 5.85
CA PHE A 63 2.99 -19.03 5.74
C PHE A 63 2.44 -19.51 7.08
N PHE A 64 3.21 -19.36 8.16
CA PHE A 64 2.82 -19.79 9.49
C PHE A 64 2.15 -18.69 10.32
N HIS A 65 2.01 -17.46 9.79
CA HIS A 65 1.40 -16.34 10.53
C HIS A 65 -0.03 -16.64 11.03
N PRO A 66 -0.92 -17.35 10.30
CA PRO A 66 -2.24 -17.74 10.84
C PRO A 66 -2.20 -18.69 12.02
N PHE A 67 -1.03 -19.21 12.36
CA PHE A 67 -0.76 -20.12 13.49
C PHE A 67 0.26 -19.53 14.47
N LEU A 68 0.57 -18.26 14.37
CA LEU A 68 1.64 -17.61 15.12
C LEU A 68 1.49 -17.82 16.63
N ASN A 69 0.24 -17.85 17.12
CA ASN A 69 -0.08 -18.13 18.52
C ASN A 69 0.45 -19.48 19.05
N ILE A 70 0.76 -20.46 18.18
CA ILE A 70 1.31 -21.77 18.60
C ILE A 70 2.83 -21.67 18.82
N PHE A 71 3.49 -20.71 18.18
CA PHE A 71 4.95 -20.59 18.14
C PHE A 71 5.50 -19.48 19.05
N LEU A 72 4.65 -18.59 19.54
CA LEU A 72 5.04 -17.56 20.51
C LEU A 72 5.23 -18.18 21.91
N SER A 73 6.08 -17.54 22.71
CA SER A 73 6.23 -17.93 24.10
C SER A 73 4.93 -17.72 24.90
N ARG A 74 4.77 -18.45 26.01
CA ARG A 74 3.60 -18.27 26.90
C ARG A 74 3.51 -16.82 27.41
N LYS A 75 4.66 -16.20 27.70
CA LYS A 75 4.74 -14.80 28.15
C LYS A 75 4.19 -13.86 27.07
N ASP A 76 4.64 -14.02 25.81
CA ASP A 76 4.23 -13.15 24.69
C ASP A 76 2.73 -13.32 24.39
N ILE A 77 2.23 -14.57 24.38
CA ILE A 77 0.80 -14.86 24.22
C ILE A 77 -0.02 -14.20 25.33
N THR A 78 0.47 -14.26 26.59
CA THR A 78 -0.21 -13.65 27.72
C THR A 78 -0.24 -12.12 27.54
N THR A 79 0.87 -11.51 27.17
CA THR A 79 0.96 -10.07 26.88
C THR A 79 -0.04 -9.68 25.76
N ILE A 80 -0.05 -10.42 24.65
CA ILE A 80 -0.97 -10.17 23.55
C ILE A 80 -2.44 -10.33 23.98
N ASN A 81 -2.78 -11.39 24.71
CA ASN A 81 -4.16 -11.63 25.13
C ASN A 81 -4.67 -10.68 26.23
N ASN A 82 -3.76 -10.02 26.93
CA ASN A 82 -4.11 -9.02 27.95
C ASN A 82 -4.23 -7.59 27.38
N SER A 83 -3.85 -7.37 26.12
CA SER A 83 -4.10 -6.11 25.44
C SER A 83 -5.58 -5.94 25.06
N ASP A 84 -6.04 -4.71 24.85
CA ASP A 84 -7.43 -4.42 24.47
C ASP A 84 -7.74 -4.88 23.04
N ALA A 85 -6.76 -4.71 22.13
CA ALA A 85 -6.92 -5.10 20.74
C ALA A 85 -5.61 -5.55 20.07
N ILE A 86 -5.76 -6.24 18.94
CA ILE A 86 -4.67 -6.57 18.02
C ILE A 86 -5.03 -6.20 16.58
N LEU A 87 -4.12 -5.46 15.91
CA LEU A 87 -4.19 -5.13 14.50
C LEU A 87 -3.17 -5.97 13.73
N HIS A 88 -3.66 -6.80 12.82
CA HIS A 88 -2.83 -7.64 11.96
C HIS A 88 -2.62 -6.97 10.60
N PHE A 89 -1.39 -6.69 10.22
CA PHE A 89 -1.01 -6.16 8.93
C PHE A 89 -0.57 -7.26 7.96
N GLY A 90 -0.75 -7.03 6.66
CA GLY A 90 -0.28 -7.93 5.60
C GLY A 90 -1.16 -9.16 5.34
N ASN A 91 -2.46 -9.06 5.52
CA ASN A 91 -3.51 -10.04 5.23
C ASN A 91 -3.60 -11.25 6.18
N PHE A 92 -2.69 -11.42 7.14
CA PHE A 92 -2.62 -12.61 7.97
C PHE A 92 -2.76 -12.27 9.45
N GLY A 93 -3.84 -12.76 10.06
CA GLY A 93 -4.09 -12.71 11.49
C GLY A 93 -4.16 -14.11 12.10
N PHE A 94 -4.04 -14.20 13.41
CA PHE A 94 -4.22 -15.41 14.19
C PHE A 94 -5.26 -15.18 15.29
N LYS A 95 -5.77 -16.27 15.85
CA LYS A 95 -6.81 -16.20 16.88
C LYS A 95 -6.22 -15.69 18.20
N THR A 96 -6.85 -14.66 18.76
CA THR A 96 -6.56 -14.08 20.07
C THR A 96 -7.84 -14.06 20.94
N LYS A 97 -7.72 -13.66 22.19
CA LYS A 97 -8.88 -13.47 23.09
C LYS A 97 -9.44 -12.06 23.05
N ASN A 98 -8.61 -11.10 22.67
CA ASN A 98 -8.95 -9.69 22.57
C ASN A 98 -9.57 -9.36 21.19
N LYS A 99 -10.04 -8.13 21.04
CA LYS A 99 -10.63 -7.64 19.79
C LYS A 99 -9.58 -7.63 18.68
N SER A 100 -9.92 -8.18 17.52
CA SER A 100 -8.95 -8.45 16.47
C SER A 100 -9.35 -7.86 15.12
N TYR A 101 -8.39 -7.20 14.47
CA TYR A 101 -8.53 -6.52 13.19
C TYR A 101 -7.51 -7.08 12.21
N THR A 102 -7.91 -7.41 10.99
CA THR A 102 -6.99 -7.82 9.93
C THR A 102 -7.07 -6.88 8.74
N LEU A 103 -5.97 -6.17 8.46
CA LEU A 103 -5.86 -5.24 7.33
C LEU A 103 -5.48 -5.96 6.04
N ILE A 104 -6.20 -5.68 4.97
CA ILE A 104 -5.90 -6.16 3.62
C ILE A 104 -4.91 -5.20 2.96
N GLN A 105 -3.71 -5.70 2.69
CA GLN A 105 -2.64 -4.94 2.04
C GLN A 105 -2.17 -5.56 0.72
N ASN A 106 -2.71 -6.72 0.32
CA ASN A 106 -2.32 -7.39 -0.90
C ASN A 106 -3.49 -8.16 -1.51
N LEU A 107 -3.93 -7.73 -2.70
CA LEU A 107 -5.01 -8.36 -3.45
C LEU A 107 -4.57 -9.55 -4.30
N LEU A 108 -3.29 -9.69 -4.63
CA LEU A 108 -2.80 -10.75 -5.53
C LEU A 108 -3.32 -12.14 -5.19
N PRO A 109 -3.33 -12.60 -3.92
CA PRO A 109 -3.84 -13.91 -3.58
C PRO A 109 -5.36 -14.07 -3.77
N LEU A 110 -6.09 -12.97 -3.84
CA LEU A 110 -7.54 -12.96 -4.06
C LEU A 110 -7.89 -12.95 -5.55
N GLU A 111 -7.01 -12.38 -6.39
CA GLU A 111 -7.21 -12.18 -7.83
C GLU A 111 -6.61 -13.31 -8.69
N ILE A 112 -5.38 -13.71 -8.41
CA ILE A 112 -4.63 -14.67 -9.24
C ILE A 112 -4.94 -16.11 -8.80
N LYS A 113 -5.31 -16.96 -9.77
CA LYS A 113 -5.70 -18.38 -9.56
C LYS A 113 -4.53 -19.34 -9.82
N ASP A 114 -3.32 -19.06 -9.35
CA ASP A 114 -2.24 -20.05 -9.33
C ASP A 114 -2.24 -20.87 -8.01
N PHE A 115 -1.53 -21.99 -8.00
CA PHE A 115 -1.48 -22.90 -6.84
C PHE A 115 -1.04 -22.20 -5.56
N LYS A 116 -0.02 -21.34 -5.64
CA LYS A 116 0.49 -20.56 -4.50
C LYS A 116 -0.58 -19.62 -3.94
N ASN A 117 -1.26 -18.90 -4.81
CA ASN A 117 -2.29 -17.94 -4.42
C ASN A 117 -3.57 -18.62 -3.90
N ILE A 118 -3.91 -19.81 -4.39
CA ILE A 118 -4.99 -20.63 -3.81
C ILE A 118 -4.70 -20.97 -2.35
N ILE A 119 -3.47 -21.41 -2.03
CA ILE A 119 -3.06 -21.68 -0.65
C ILE A 119 -3.08 -20.40 0.19
N LEU A 120 -2.54 -19.30 -0.32
CA LEU A 120 -2.56 -18.00 0.37
C LEU A 120 -3.99 -17.52 0.62
N LYS A 121 -4.87 -17.64 -0.35
CA LYS A 121 -6.30 -17.31 -0.21
C LYS A 121 -6.98 -18.13 0.88
N TYR A 122 -6.66 -19.41 1.00
CA TYR A 122 -7.15 -20.25 2.10
C TYR A 122 -6.73 -19.67 3.46
N PHE A 123 -5.45 -19.31 3.65
CA PHE A 123 -4.94 -18.75 4.90
C PHE A 123 -5.49 -17.35 5.18
N ILE A 124 -5.68 -16.52 4.16
CA ILE A 124 -6.33 -15.22 4.29
C ILE A 124 -7.78 -15.41 4.77
N ASN A 125 -8.53 -16.31 4.16
CA ASN A 125 -9.90 -16.61 4.59
C ASN A 125 -9.95 -17.16 6.03
N LYS A 126 -8.94 -17.93 6.44
CA LYS A 126 -8.81 -18.38 7.84
C LYS A 126 -8.58 -17.20 8.78
N SER A 127 -7.70 -16.28 8.42
CA SER A 127 -7.47 -15.04 9.18
C SER A 127 -8.74 -14.21 9.31
N PHE A 128 -9.48 -13.98 8.22
CA PHE A 128 -10.75 -13.26 8.23
C PHE A 128 -11.82 -13.93 9.10
N LYS A 129 -11.86 -15.28 9.09
CA LYS A 129 -12.78 -16.01 9.98
C LYS A 129 -12.45 -15.78 11.47
N GLN A 130 -11.18 -15.64 11.79
CA GLN A 130 -10.66 -15.47 13.16
C GLN A 130 -10.74 -14.03 13.66
N SER A 131 -10.77 -13.04 12.76
CA SER A 131 -10.83 -11.62 13.10
C SER A 131 -12.27 -11.17 13.39
N ASP A 132 -12.42 -10.20 14.29
CA ASP A 132 -13.69 -9.51 14.54
C ASP A 132 -14.00 -8.52 13.41
N TYR A 133 -12.96 -7.80 12.94
CA TYR A 133 -13.06 -6.87 11.83
C TYR A 133 -12.03 -7.16 10.73
N ILE A 134 -12.44 -6.90 9.48
CA ILE A 134 -11.58 -6.92 8.30
C ILE A 134 -11.45 -5.48 7.84
N VAL A 135 -10.26 -4.92 8.03
CA VAL A 135 -9.97 -3.53 7.71
C VAL A 135 -9.54 -3.43 6.24
N TYR A 136 -10.11 -2.48 5.53
CA TYR A 136 -9.75 -2.20 4.14
C TYR A 136 -9.65 -0.71 3.87
N GLN A 137 -8.98 -0.36 2.78
CA GLN A 137 -8.63 1.02 2.50
C GLN A 137 -9.56 1.65 1.46
N LEU A 138 -9.80 1.01 0.32
CA LEU A 138 -10.63 1.52 -0.77
C LEU A 138 -11.74 0.55 -1.18
N ASP A 139 -12.83 1.06 -1.74
CA ASP A 139 -14.07 0.30 -1.96
C ASP A 139 -13.89 -0.91 -2.88
N HIS A 140 -13.08 -0.82 -3.94
CA HIS A 140 -12.78 -1.97 -4.81
C HIS A 140 -12.15 -3.15 -4.07
N VAL A 141 -11.46 -2.90 -2.92
CA VAL A 141 -10.91 -3.97 -2.08
C VAL A 141 -12.03 -4.75 -1.40
N ALA A 142 -13.07 -4.05 -0.90
CA ALA A 142 -14.21 -4.69 -0.26
C ALA A 142 -14.99 -5.61 -1.20
N GLU A 143 -15.04 -5.27 -2.49
CA GLU A 143 -15.71 -6.08 -3.52
C GLU A 143 -15.05 -7.44 -3.74
N LYS A 144 -13.72 -7.53 -3.50
CA LYS A 144 -12.95 -8.79 -3.64
C LYS A 144 -13.12 -9.74 -2.44
N ILE A 145 -13.74 -9.27 -1.35
CA ILE A 145 -13.93 -10.07 -0.15
C ILE A 145 -15.20 -10.91 -0.27
N ASN A 146 -15.09 -12.18 0.13
CA ASN A 146 -16.22 -13.09 0.10
C ASN A 146 -17.41 -12.53 0.89
N ILE A 147 -18.61 -12.64 0.34
CA ILE A 147 -19.87 -12.11 0.90
C ILE A 147 -20.11 -12.51 2.36
N ARG A 148 -19.67 -13.71 2.75
CA ARG A 148 -19.78 -14.20 4.14
C ARG A 148 -19.05 -13.36 5.19
N PHE A 149 -18.10 -12.49 4.77
CA PHE A 149 -17.33 -11.63 5.65
C PHE A 149 -17.76 -10.17 5.58
N LYS A 150 -18.75 -9.81 4.76
CA LYS A 150 -19.14 -8.41 4.54
C LYS A 150 -19.61 -7.70 5.81
N SER A 151 -20.21 -8.41 6.77
CA SER A 151 -20.63 -7.84 8.06
C SER A 151 -19.47 -7.44 8.98
N LYS A 152 -18.24 -7.87 8.65
CA LYS A 152 -17.01 -7.56 9.42
C LYS A 152 -16.18 -6.45 8.78
N LEU A 153 -16.61 -5.89 7.66
CA LEU A 153 -15.82 -4.91 6.91
C LEU A 153 -15.78 -3.55 7.59
N MET A 154 -14.58 -2.99 7.73
CA MET A 154 -14.34 -1.65 8.26
C MET A 154 -13.45 -0.88 7.28
N LYS A 155 -13.96 0.21 6.72
CA LYS A 155 -13.22 1.10 5.81
C LYS A 155 -12.48 2.15 6.61
N ILE A 156 -11.17 2.31 6.34
CA ILE A 156 -10.33 3.35 6.96
C ILE A 156 -9.76 4.34 5.95
N GLY A 157 -9.79 4.03 4.65
CA GLY A 157 -9.24 4.93 3.63
C GLY A 157 -10.16 6.10 3.33
N ILE A 158 -9.58 7.31 3.35
CA ILE A 158 -10.23 8.57 2.99
C ILE A 158 -9.49 9.17 1.80
N ILE A 159 -10.23 9.72 0.85
CA ILE A 159 -9.70 10.46 -0.29
C ILE A 159 -10.26 11.87 -0.23
N ASP A 160 -9.37 12.82 0.03
CA ASP A 160 -9.67 14.24 -0.04
C ASP A 160 -9.37 14.75 -1.45
N LYS A 161 -10.25 15.60 -1.97
CA LYS A 161 -10.10 16.26 -3.28
C LYS A 161 -9.66 17.70 -3.08
N GLY A 162 -8.72 18.13 -3.89
CA GLY A 162 -8.26 19.52 -3.95
C GLY A 162 -7.97 19.95 -5.39
N GLU A 163 -7.52 21.16 -5.57
CA GLU A 163 -6.96 21.65 -6.83
C GLU A 163 -5.45 21.81 -6.67
N LYS A 164 -4.72 21.51 -7.73
CA LYS A 164 -3.28 21.66 -7.78
C LYS A 164 -2.85 22.16 -9.15
N ASP A 165 -1.92 23.10 -9.19
CA ASP A 165 -1.26 23.45 -10.43
C ASP A 165 -0.45 22.27 -10.95
N LEU A 166 -0.55 22.02 -12.24
CA LEU A 166 0.28 21.02 -12.90
C LEU A 166 1.74 21.49 -12.86
N ASN A 167 2.65 20.57 -12.56
CA ASN A 167 4.07 20.91 -12.56
C ASN A 167 4.52 21.42 -13.93
N THR A 168 5.35 22.47 -13.90
CA THR A 168 5.81 23.16 -15.12
C THR A 168 6.93 22.43 -15.85
N GLU A 169 7.68 21.57 -15.15
CA GLU A 169 8.70 20.72 -15.79
C GLU A 169 8.03 19.59 -16.55
N ILE A 170 8.12 19.63 -17.88
CA ILE A 170 7.48 18.67 -18.76
C ILE A 170 8.30 17.39 -18.82
N GLY A 171 7.72 16.29 -18.39
CA GLY A 171 8.37 14.98 -18.43
C GLY A 171 7.49 13.90 -17.79
N VAL A 172 7.90 12.66 -18.01
CA VAL A 172 7.22 11.46 -17.54
C VAL A 172 8.08 10.72 -16.53
N ILE A 173 7.50 10.36 -15.38
CA ILE A 173 8.15 9.48 -14.41
C ILE A 173 7.36 8.19 -14.24
N GLY A 174 8.04 7.04 -14.27
CA GLY A 174 7.48 5.73 -13.94
C GLY A 174 8.28 5.02 -12.86
N ILE A 175 7.59 4.31 -11.94
CA ILE A 175 8.23 3.56 -10.85
C ILE A 175 8.36 2.09 -11.24
N MET A 176 9.60 1.64 -11.40
CA MET A 176 9.95 0.26 -11.71
C MET A 176 10.27 -0.53 -10.44
N SER A 177 9.84 -1.78 -10.36
CA SER A 177 10.13 -2.70 -9.25
C SER A 177 10.35 -4.12 -9.78
N LYS A 178 11.09 -4.93 -9.04
CA LYS A 178 11.29 -6.36 -9.36
C LYS A 178 10.03 -7.21 -9.15
N THR A 179 8.98 -6.67 -8.52
CA THR A 179 7.74 -7.41 -8.28
C THR A 179 6.94 -7.54 -9.58
N ARG A 180 6.53 -8.76 -9.92
CA ARG A 180 5.75 -9.05 -11.14
C ARG A 180 4.52 -8.15 -11.29
N ASN A 181 3.86 -7.83 -10.17
CA ASN A 181 2.67 -6.98 -10.15
C ASN A 181 2.89 -5.58 -10.73
N LYS A 182 4.11 -5.03 -10.61
CA LYS A 182 4.43 -3.68 -11.08
C LYS A 182 4.64 -3.58 -12.60
N ASN A 183 4.63 -4.72 -13.30
CA ASN A 183 4.70 -4.80 -14.75
C ASN A 183 5.83 -3.97 -15.38
N SER A 184 7.02 -4.05 -14.79
CA SER A 184 8.15 -3.19 -15.15
C SER A 184 8.62 -3.37 -16.60
N ASN A 185 8.51 -4.58 -17.18
CA ASN A 185 8.88 -4.81 -18.58
C ASN A 185 7.95 -4.04 -19.53
N PHE A 186 6.65 -4.05 -19.27
CA PHE A 186 5.67 -3.27 -20.02
C PHE A 186 5.96 -1.77 -19.89
N MET A 187 6.19 -1.29 -18.67
CA MET A 187 6.54 0.11 -18.41
C MET A 187 7.80 0.51 -19.18
N GLU A 188 8.82 -0.32 -19.17
CA GLU A 188 10.08 -0.05 -19.87
C GLU A 188 9.88 0.08 -21.37
N GLU A 189 9.11 -0.82 -21.99
CA GLU A 189 8.83 -0.78 -23.41
C GLU A 189 8.03 0.48 -23.80
N VAL A 190 6.99 0.83 -23.03
CA VAL A 190 6.20 2.04 -23.26
C VAL A 190 7.07 3.30 -23.15
N LEU A 191 7.84 3.43 -22.06
CA LEU A 191 8.69 4.61 -21.84
C LEU A 191 9.80 4.72 -22.91
N LYS A 192 10.33 3.59 -23.40
CA LYS A 192 11.27 3.56 -24.51
C LYS A 192 10.65 4.11 -25.80
N ARG A 193 9.42 3.68 -26.14
CA ARG A 193 8.71 4.20 -27.32
C ARG A 193 8.44 5.71 -27.19
N VAL A 194 7.95 6.16 -26.04
CA VAL A 194 7.74 7.59 -25.81
C VAL A 194 9.03 8.37 -25.99
N SER A 195 10.17 7.87 -25.46
CA SER A 195 11.47 8.53 -25.60
C SER A 195 11.97 8.62 -27.04
N VAL A 196 11.66 7.63 -27.89
CA VAL A 196 12.01 7.64 -29.31
C VAL A 196 11.12 8.61 -30.10
N ASP A 197 9.82 8.58 -29.82
CA ASP A 197 8.81 9.34 -30.57
C ASP A 197 8.73 10.82 -30.14
N SER A 198 9.21 11.14 -28.95
CA SER A 198 9.13 12.48 -28.34
C SER A 198 10.41 12.77 -27.52
N PRO A 199 11.55 12.89 -28.21
CA PRO A 199 12.88 12.98 -27.56
C PRO A 199 13.10 14.31 -26.81
N GLU A 200 12.26 15.30 -27.01
CA GLU A 200 12.28 16.59 -26.33
C GLU A 200 11.84 16.51 -24.87
N TYR A 201 11.14 15.42 -24.49
CA TYR A 201 10.62 15.28 -23.13
C TYR A 201 11.51 14.43 -22.23
N LYS A 202 11.59 14.80 -20.97
CA LYS A 202 12.33 14.07 -19.95
C LYS A 202 11.62 12.80 -19.58
N ILE A 203 12.23 11.66 -19.76
CA ILE A 203 11.71 10.35 -19.33
C ILE A 203 12.54 9.81 -18.18
N THR A 204 11.94 9.61 -17.02
CA THR A 204 12.61 9.11 -15.82
C THR A 204 12.05 7.75 -15.41
N LYS A 205 12.92 6.75 -15.32
CA LYS A 205 12.65 5.44 -14.75
C LYS A 205 13.14 5.41 -13.31
N PHE A 206 12.25 5.53 -12.34
CA PHE A 206 12.62 5.45 -10.94
C PHE A 206 12.63 3.97 -10.50
N ILE A 207 13.77 3.47 -10.06
CA ILE A 207 13.91 2.08 -9.62
C ILE A 207 13.67 2.01 -8.11
N SER A 208 12.55 1.38 -7.73
CA SER A 208 12.27 1.11 -6.31
C SER A 208 13.13 -0.06 -5.83
N THR A 209 14.04 0.22 -4.91
CA THR A 209 14.98 -0.77 -4.34
C THR A 209 14.43 -1.33 -3.04
N GLU A 210 13.43 -2.20 -3.11
CA GLU A 210 12.84 -2.86 -1.93
C GLU A 210 13.82 -3.77 -1.14
N ASN A 211 15.06 -3.97 -1.61
CA ASN A 211 16.03 -4.92 -1.04
C ASN A 211 17.47 -4.40 -0.96
N GLN A 212 17.74 -3.13 -1.12
CA GLN A 212 19.10 -2.63 -0.90
C GLN A 212 19.30 -2.34 0.60
N LYS A 213 20.17 -3.15 1.23
CA LYS A 213 20.81 -2.81 2.50
C LYS A 213 21.34 -1.37 2.37
N HIS A 214 20.98 -0.52 3.31
CA HIS A 214 21.38 0.87 3.36
C HIS A 214 22.85 1.09 3.00
N SER A 215 23.11 1.55 1.79
CA SER A 215 24.22 2.41 1.54
C SER A 215 23.64 3.83 1.53
N GLU A 216 23.97 4.62 2.51
CA GLU A 216 23.53 6.01 2.73
C GLU A 216 23.91 7.00 1.63
N LYS A 217 24.33 6.51 0.46
CA LYS A 217 24.76 7.35 -0.65
C LYS A 217 23.71 7.34 -1.76
N ASN A 218 22.98 8.46 -1.86
CA ASN A 218 22.20 8.92 -3.04
C ASN A 218 20.86 8.24 -3.31
N LEU A 219 20.03 7.93 -2.32
CA LEU A 219 18.60 7.72 -2.53
C LEU A 219 17.90 9.08 -2.61
N ILE A 220 17.89 9.68 -3.80
CA ILE A 220 16.95 10.76 -4.10
C ILE A 220 15.56 10.18 -3.84
N SER A 221 14.83 10.75 -2.89
CA SER A 221 13.49 10.24 -2.54
C SER A 221 12.54 10.41 -3.74
N LEU A 222 11.55 9.54 -3.87
CA LEU A 222 10.55 9.67 -4.93
C LEU A 222 9.83 11.04 -4.86
N SER A 223 9.61 11.55 -3.65
CA SER A 223 9.02 12.87 -3.42
C SER A 223 9.85 14.02 -4.01
N GLU A 224 11.19 13.89 -4.08
CA GLU A 224 12.07 14.86 -4.73
C GLU A 224 12.05 14.77 -6.27
N GLN A 225 11.57 13.66 -6.82
CA GLN A 225 11.45 13.48 -8.27
C GLN A 225 10.12 14.00 -8.82
N TYR A 226 9.02 13.89 -8.06
CA TYR A 226 7.72 14.33 -8.54
C TYR A 226 7.70 15.78 -9.03
N PRO A 227 8.28 16.79 -8.32
CA PRO A 227 8.27 18.18 -8.81
C PRO A 227 9.01 18.42 -10.14
N LYS A 228 9.83 17.46 -10.59
CA LYS A 228 10.61 17.53 -11.82
C LYS A 228 9.90 16.90 -13.03
N HIS A 229 8.63 16.58 -12.91
CA HIS A 229 7.81 15.94 -13.95
C HIS A 229 6.37 16.42 -13.83
N ASN A 230 5.63 16.39 -14.92
CA ASN A 230 4.20 16.71 -14.94
C ASN A 230 3.30 15.48 -15.15
N ILE A 231 3.88 14.33 -15.51
CA ILE A 231 3.14 13.10 -15.74
C ILE A 231 3.72 11.97 -14.91
N TYR A 232 2.84 11.23 -14.22
CA TYR A 232 3.15 9.96 -13.59
C TYR A 232 2.56 8.81 -14.39
N PHE A 233 3.41 7.91 -14.90
CA PHE A 233 3.01 6.69 -15.60
C PHE A 233 3.00 5.49 -14.66
N HIS A 234 1.85 4.86 -14.52
CA HIS A 234 1.62 3.69 -13.66
C HIS A 234 1.28 2.47 -14.49
N ALA A 235 1.82 1.28 -14.14
CA ALA A 235 1.63 0.06 -14.93
C ALA A 235 1.26 -1.18 -14.10
N SER A 236 0.97 -1.02 -12.79
CA SER A 236 0.63 -2.17 -11.94
C SER A 236 -0.67 -2.86 -12.36
N PHE A 237 -0.69 -4.19 -12.26
CA PHE A 237 -1.90 -4.97 -12.53
C PHE A 237 -2.96 -4.81 -11.45
N TYR A 238 -2.55 -4.87 -10.18
CA TYR A 238 -3.44 -4.84 -9.03
C TYR A 238 -2.86 -3.95 -7.92
N GLU A 239 -3.71 -3.13 -7.33
CA GLU A 239 -3.37 -2.30 -6.18
C GLU A 239 -4.47 -2.39 -5.12
N THR A 240 -4.10 -2.32 -3.85
CA THR A 240 -5.06 -2.08 -2.76
C THR A 240 -5.38 -0.60 -2.61
N VAL A 241 -4.35 0.23 -2.70
CA VAL A 241 -4.45 1.70 -2.70
C VAL A 241 -3.76 2.28 -3.92
N GLY A 242 -2.54 1.80 -4.24
CA GLY A 242 -1.68 2.45 -5.23
C GLY A 242 -1.12 3.77 -4.69
N LEU A 243 -0.55 3.78 -3.49
CA LEU A 243 -0.02 5.00 -2.84
C LEU A 243 0.74 5.93 -3.78
N PRO A 244 1.60 5.45 -4.70
CA PRO A 244 2.29 6.33 -5.64
C PRO A 244 1.36 7.14 -6.57
N LEU A 245 0.14 6.66 -6.86
CA LEU A 245 -0.84 7.41 -7.65
C LEU A 245 -1.32 8.66 -6.90
N TYR A 246 -1.63 8.50 -5.62
CA TYR A 246 -2.07 9.61 -4.77
C TYR A 246 -0.91 10.55 -4.41
N GLU A 247 0.28 10.01 -4.17
CA GLU A 247 1.49 10.81 -3.95
C GLU A 247 1.81 11.69 -5.17
N ALA A 248 1.76 11.12 -6.37
CA ALA A 248 1.98 11.85 -7.62
C ALA A 248 0.88 12.90 -7.87
N SER A 249 -0.39 12.54 -7.67
CA SER A 249 -1.53 13.47 -7.79
C SER A 249 -1.40 14.64 -6.83
N SER A 250 -1.06 14.36 -5.56
CA SER A 250 -0.83 15.39 -4.53
C SER A 250 0.35 16.30 -4.86
N ALA A 251 1.33 15.80 -5.59
CA ALA A 251 2.50 16.55 -6.03
C ALA A 251 2.27 17.35 -7.32
N GLY A 252 1.07 17.31 -7.91
CA GLY A 252 0.73 18.07 -9.12
C GLY A 252 1.09 17.36 -10.43
N LEU A 253 1.13 16.01 -10.44
CA LEU A 253 1.33 15.24 -11.67
C LEU A 253 0.00 14.73 -12.22
N PHE A 254 -0.14 14.80 -13.53
CA PHE A 254 -1.23 14.15 -14.26
C PHE A 254 -0.97 12.65 -14.35
N ILE A 255 -1.99 11.83 -14.09
CA ILE A 255 -1.83 10.38 -13.98
C ILE A 255 -2.15 9.70 -15.32
N VAL A 256 -1.26 8.83 -15.79
CA VAL A 256 -1.52 7.89 -16.89
C VAL A 256 -1.40 6.47 -16.34
N ALA A 257 -2.51 5.74 -16.31
CA ALA A 257 -2.61 4.43 -15.66
C ALA A 257 -3.52 3.48 -16.43
N PRO A 258 -3.46 2.14 -16.18
CA PRO A 258 -4.37 1.22 -16.84
C PRO A 258 -5.82 1.46 -16.39
N ASP A 259 -6.78 1.19 -17.27
CA ASP A 259 -8.19 1.17 -16.89
C ASP A 259 -8.46 -0.04 -15.99
N SER A 260 -8.55 0.24 -14.69
CA SER A 260 -8.63 -0.77 -13.63
C SER A 260 -9.45 -0.26 -12.44
N GLU A 261 -9.93 -1.20 -11.62
CA GLU A 261 -10.83 -0.88 -10.49
C GLU A 261 -10.20 0.08 -9.46
N TYR A 262 -8.89 0.00 -9.22
CA TYR A 262 -8.21 0.91 -8.29
C TYR A 262 -8.12 2.36 -8.80
N MET A 263 -8.45 2.60 -10.09
CA MET A 263 -8.54 3.92 -10.70
C MET A 263 -9.94 4.55 -10.60
N MET A 264 -10.84 3.98 -9.79
CA MET A 264 -12.23 4.42 -9.68
C MET A 264 -12.41 5.86 -9.18
N TYR A 265 -11.43 6.38 -8.42
CA TYR A 265 -11.45 7.75 -7.89
C TYR A 265 -10.80 8.77 -8.82
N PHE A 266 -10.11 8.32 -9.86
CA PHE A 266 -9.46 9.15 -10.86
C PHE A 266 -10.38 9.32 -12.08
N ASP A 267 -10.51 10.55 -12.56
CA ASP A 267 -11.32 10.91 -13.71
C ASP A 267 -10.51 11.75 -14.74
N ASN A 268 -11.18 12.22 -15.78
CA ASN A 268 -10.51 12.98 -16.85
C ASN A 268 -9.95 14.33 -16.41
N SER A 269 -10.27 14.82 -15.22
CA SER A 269 -9.69 16.06 -14.67
C SER A 269 -8.24 15.87 -14.24
N ASN A 270 -7.87 14.67 -13.82
CA ASN A 270 -6.58 14.33 -13.24
C ASN A 270 -5.88 13.11 -13.85
N SER A 271 -6.55 12.38 -14.76
CA SER A 271 -5.96 11.17 -15.35
C SER A 271 -6.43 10.88 -16.77
N ILE A 272 -5.65 10.07 -17.47
CA ILE A 272 -6.05 9.33 -18.68
C ILE A 272 -5.83 7.84 -18.42
N LYS A 273 -6.83 7.02 -18.77
CA LYS A 273 -6.77 5.56 -18.60
C LYS A 273 -6.48 4.89 -19.93
N TYR A 274 -5.48 4.00 -19.96
CA TYR A 274 -5.14 3.22 -21.12
C TYR A 274 -5.63 1.77 -20.98
N LYS A 275 -5.83 1.09 -22.12
CA LYS A 275 -6.20 -0.33 -22.13
C LYS A 275 -5.08 -1.18 -21.54
N PRO A 276 -5.35 -1.98 -20.49
CA PRO A 276 -4.32 -2.80 -19.82
C PRO A 276 -3.52 -3.65 -20.81
N GLU A 277 -2.20 -3.73 -20.60
CA GLU A 277 -1.24 -4.49 -21.41
C GLU A 277 -1.15 -4.08 -22.89
N ASP A 278 -1.74 -2.96 -23.29
CA ASP A 278 -1.69 -2.42 -24.64
C ASP A 278 -0.66 -1.29 -24.71
N ILE A 279 0.53 -1.61 -25.27
CA ILE A 279 1.67 -0.66 -25.36
C ILE A 279 1.30 0.56 -26.22
N GLU A 280 0.57 0.36 -27.32
CA GLU A 280 0.20 1.46 -28.22
C GLU A 280 -0.81 2.40 -27.54
N SER A 281 -1.80 1.82 -26.85
CA SER A 281 -2.77 2.58 -26.07
C SER A 281 -2.06 3.41 -24.97
N ALA A 282 -1.15 2.79 -24.20
CA ALA A 282 -0.38 3.48 -23.16
C ALA A 282 0.51 4.60 -23.71
N THR A 283 1.24 4.31 -24.82
CA THR A 283 2.10 5.30 -25.50
C THR A 283 1.29 6.50 -25.98
N ARG A 284 0.14 6.27 -26.62
CA ARG A 284 -0.77 7.32 -27.08
C ARG A 284 -1.27 8.17 -25.90
N CYS A 285 -1.74 7.53 -24.81
CA CYS A 285 -2.24 8.27 -23.64
C CYS A 285 -1.15 9.15 -23.00
N ILE A 286 0.11 8.70 -22.95
CA ILE A 286 1.21 9.54 -22.48
C ILE A 286 1.43 10.74 -23.41
N LYS A 287 1.42 10.54 -24.74
CA LYS A 287 1.58 11.63 -25.71
C LYS A 287 0.43 12.63 -25.63
N ASP A 288 -0.80 12.16 -25.49
CA ASP A 288 -1.98 13.02 -25.32
C ASP A 288 -1.86 13.86 -24.05
N ALA A 289 -1.36 13.26 -22.95
CA ALA A 289 -1.11 13.98 -21.71
C ALA A 289 0.01 15.02 -21.83
N LEU A 290 1.12 14.70 -22.52
CA LEU A 290 2.24 15.62 -22.80
C LEU A 290 1.81 16.83 -23.63
N ASN A 291 0.93 16.61 -24.60
CA ASN A 291 0.41 17.66 -25.49
C ASN A 291 -0.79 18.42 -24.88
N SER A 292 -1.20 18.08 -23.67
CA SER A 292 -2.34 18.73 -23.00
C SER A 292 -1.98 20.13 -22.54
N ASN A 293 -2.86 21.10 -22.80
CA ASN A 293 -2.75 22.48 -22.32
C ASN A 293 -3.29 22.68 -20.90
N LYS A 294 -3.48 21.61 -20.13
CA LYS A 294 -3.95 21.71 -18.74
C LYS A 294 -2.93 22.46 -17.88
N LYS A 295 -3.44 23.43 -17.10
CA LYS A 295 -2.62 24.17 -16.14
C LYS A 295 -2.87 23.72 -14.71
N THR A 296 -4.08 23.24 -14.44
CA THR A 296 -4.52 22.75 -13.13
C THR A 296 -5.12 21.36 -13.26
N ILE A 297 -5.04 20.58 -12.21
CA ILE A 297 -5.65 19.26 -12.08
C ILE A 297 -6.42 19.17 -10.77
N GLN A 298 -7.43 18.30 -10.73
CA GLN A 298 -7.98 17.85 -9.45
C GLN A 298 -6.94 16.97 -8.77
N SER A 299 -6.39 17.40 -7.63
CA SER A 299 -5.50 16.56 -6.84
C SER A 299 -6.28 15.63 -5.91
N LEU A 300 -5.78 14.41 -5.73
CA LEU A 300 -6.33 13.43 -4.80
C LEU A 300 -5.30 13.15 -3.71
N HIS A 301 -5.73 13.29 -2.45
CA HIS A 301 -4.93 13.03 -1.27
C HIS A 301 -5.51 11.82 -0.53
N TYR A 302 -4.71 10.80 -0.35
CA TYR A 302 -5.10 9.60 0.38
C TYR A 302 -4.54 9.63 1.81
N LYS A 303 -5.37 9.24 2.77
CA LYS A 303 -4.97 9.01 4.16
C LYS A 303 -5.78 7.87 4.78
N GLU A 304 -5.29 7.29 5.87
CA GLU A 304 -6.04 6.35 6.71
C GLU A 304 -6.59 7.06 7.95
N ASP A 305 -7.84 6.76 8.29
CA ASP A 305 -8.46 7.17 9.55
C ASP A 305 -8.43 6.00 10.55
N TRP A 306 -7.33 5.92 11.28
CA TRP A 306 -7.17 4.91 12.32
C TRP A 306 -7.99 5.17 13.58
N ASN A 307 -8.56 6.39 13.75
CA ASN A 307 -9.47 6.68 14.87
C ASN A 307 -10.71 5.80 14.83
N LEU A 308 -11.21 5.45 13.64
CA LEU A 308 -12.32 4.51 13.48
C LEU A 308 -12.03 3.14 14.12
N VAL A 309 -10.80 2.70 14.09
CA VAL A 309 -10.37 1.46 14.77
C VAL A 309 -10.31 1.70 16.27
N LEU A 310 -9.71 2.80 16.74
CA LEU A 310 -9.60 3.13 18.16
C LEU A 310 -10.96 3.28 18.82
N GLU A 311 -11.90 3.97 18.19
CA GLU A 311 -13.27 4.16 18.68
C GLU A 311 -14.07 2.85 18.76
N SER A 312 -13.67 1.84 17.98
CA SER A 312 -14.34 0.54 17.97
C SER A 312 -13.77 -0.44 19.00
N ILE A 313 -12.65 -0.13 19.68
CA ILE A 313 -12.05 -0.94 20.75
C ILE A 313 -12.82 -0.77 22.06
#